data_998c12a097566eb63a01263dd5592665
#
_entry.id   998c12a097566eb63a01263dd5592665
#
_cell.length_a   1.000
_cell.length_b   1.000
_cell.length_c   1.000
_cell.angle_alpha   90.00
_cell.angle_beta   90.00
_cell.angle_gamma   90.00
#
_symmetry.space_group_name_H-M   'P 1'
#
loop_
_entity.id
_entity.type
_entity.pdbx_description
1 polymer ?
#
loop_
_entity_poly.entity_id
_entity_poly.type
_entity_poly.pdbx_seq_one_letter_code
_entity_poly.pdbx_strand_id
1 'polypeptide(L)'
;MHLNAEMTLAIIGAGPTGVELAGALGELAHHTLINHFRHIDMRDDKILLLEGSDRVLPPCSPVLSERAAKSLDKLGGTVITGTKFTDIEDHIITYTDGEHTHQIQAATAIWAAGMKASALAHVLAERTGVALDVFGRVKVTEHLTVPGQTDILVIVDLAYREDPAGTPFHGICPVAMQQDGYAAKLMLNRLKNKPTKAFRYFDKGSVAVIGRHAAAVKLGRLKLAGFQPS
;
A
#
# COMPACT_ATOMS: atom_id res chain seq x y z
N MET A 1 -32.75 -7.08 -8.36
CA MET A 1 -31.73 -7.17 -9.42
C MET A 1 -30.67 -8.10 -8.87
N HIS A 2 -30.69 -9.40 -9.21
CA HIS A 2 -29.65 -10.33 -8.80
C HIS A 2 -28.38 -9.92 -9.57
N LEU A 3 -27.52 -9.17 -8.94
CA LEU A 3 -26.16 -8.98 -9.41
C LEU A 3 -25.50 -10.37 -9.38
N ASN A 4 -24.94 -10.82 -10.50
CA ASN A 4 -24.16 -12.04 -10.53
C ASN A 4 -23.00 -11.89 -9.54
N ALA A 5 -23.23 -12.35 -8.31
CA ALA A 5 -22.24 -12.31 -7.23
C ALA A 5 -20.93 -13.01 -7.64
N GLU A 6 -21.06 -13.98 -8.55
CA GLU A 6 -19.95 -14.78 -9.07
C GLU A 6 -18.91 -13.97 -9.86
N MET A 7 -19.24 -12.71 -10.26
CA MET A 7 -18.37 -11.87 -11.09
C MET A 7 -18.00 -10.55 -10.41
N THR A 8 -18.25 -10.42 -9.11
CA THR A 8 -17.84 -9.23 -8.35
C THR A 8 -16.60 -9.53 -7.52
N LEU A 9 -15.55 -8.74 -7.74
CA LEU A 9 -14.32 -8.77 -6.97
C LEU A 9 -14.18 -7.47 -6.19
N ALA A 10 -14.04 -7.55 -4.88
CA ALA A 10 -13.89 -6.39 -4.03
C ALA A 10 -12.47 -6.31 -3.47
N ILE A 11 -11.87 -5.14 -3.56
CA ILE A 11 -10.55 -4.83 -3.00
C ILE A 11 -10.75 -3.79 -1.89
N ILE A 12 -10.28 -4.09 -0.70
CA ILE A 12 -10.40 -3.22 0.47
C ILE A 12 -9.06 -2.52 0.68
N GLY A 13 -9.04 -1.20 0.48
CA GLY A 13 -7.87 -0.33 0.55
C GLY A 13 -7.38 0.12 -0.83
N ALA A 14 -7.41 1.44 -1.08
CA ALA A 14 -6.95 2.07 -2.31
C ALA A 14 -5.58 2.76 -2.16
N GLY A 15 -4.71 2.20 -1.35
CA GLY A 15 -3.28 2.48 -1.37
C GLY A 15 -2.61 1.98 -2.66
N PRO A 16 -1.28 2.11 -2.81
CA PRO A 16 -0.57 1.65 -4.01
C PRO A 16 -0.91 0.21 -4.39
N THR A 17 -0.85 -0.71 -3.45
CA THR A 17 -1.14 -2.14 -3.69
C THR A 17 -2.56 -2.37 -4.23
N GLY A 18 -3.58 -1.75 -3.60
CA GLY A 18 -4.96 -1.93 -4.04
C GLY A 18 -5.22 -1.33 -5.41
N VAL A 19 -4.66 -0.16 -5.70
CA VAL A 19 -4.79 0.52 -6.99
C VAL A 19 -4.09 -0.26 -8.11
N GLU A 20 -2.87 -0.75 -7.86
CA GLU A 20 -2.12 -1.56 -8.82
C GLU A 20 -2.83 -2.88 -9.11
N LEU A 21 -3.35 -3.54 -8.07
CA LEU A 21 -4.11 -4.77 -8.21
C LEU A 21 -5.42 -4.56 -8.97
N ALA A 22 -6.19 -3.51 -8.63
CA ALA A 22 -7.41 -3.18 -9.34
C ALA A 22 -7.16 -2.90 -10.83
N GLY A 23 -6.09 -2.17 -11.14
CA GLY A 23 -5.67 -1.91 -12.51
C GLY A 23 -5.28 -3.18 -13.27
N ALA A 24 -4.49 -4.06 -12.65
CA ALA A 24 -4.06 -5.32 -13.27
C ALA A 24 -5.25 -6.28 -13.51
N LEU A 25 -6.17 -6.38 -12.56
CA LEU A 25 -7.37 -7.21 -12.69
C LEU A 25 -8.35 -6.65 -13.73
N GLY A 26 -8.51 -5.33 -13.80
CA GLY A 26 -9.32 -4.68 -14.84
C GLY A 26 -8.78 -4.95 -16.24
N GLU A 27 -7.47 -4.86 -16.44
CA GLU A 27 -6.86 -5.24 -17.71
C GLU A 27 -7.02 -6.72 -18.02
N LEU A 28 -6.83 -7.58 -17.04
CA LEU A 28 -7.01 -9.01 -17.22
C LEU A 28 -8.45 -9.33 -17.66
N ALA A 29 -9.45 -8.79 -16.97
CA ALA A 29 -10.86 -9.01 -17.28
C ALA A 29 -11.25 -8.46 -18.66
N HIS A 30 -10.94 -7.18 -18.91
CA HIS A 30 -11.47 -6.48 -20.09
C HIS A 30 -10.62 -6.57 -21.36
N HIS A 31 -9.35 -6.97 -21.26
CA HIS A 31 -8.48 -7.05 -22.43
C HIS A 31 -7.95 -8.47 -22.69
N THR A 32 -7.70 -9.26 -21.63
CA THR A 32 -7.07 -10.56 -21.81
C THR A 32 -8.12 -11.68 -21.87
N LEU A 33 -9.07 -11.69 -20.94
CA LEU A 33 -10.01 -12.79 -20.76
C LEU A 33 -11.32 -12.65 -21.53
N ILE A 34 -11.62 -11.48 -22.08
CA ILE A 34 -12.90 -11.14 -22.72
C ILE A 34 -13.37 -12.16 -23.79
N ASN A 35 -12.45 -12.84 -24.45
CA ASN A 35 -12.76 -13.79 -25.52
C ASN A 35 -12.41 -15.26 -25.15
N HIS A 36 -12.00 -15.51 -23.89
CA HIS A 36 -11.55 -16.84 -23.48
C HIS A 36 -12.66 -17.72 -22.90
N PHE A 37 -13.76 -17.12 -22.48
CA PHE A 37 -14.90 -17.82 -21.90
C PHE A 37 -16.12 -17.74 -22.80
N ARG A 38 -16.77 -18.91 -23.05
CA ARG A 38 -17.95 -18.99 -23.94
C ARG A 38 -19.26 -18.66 -23.25
N HIS A 39 -19.31 -18.83 -21.93
CA HIS A 39 -20.56 -18.73 -21.13
C HIS A 39 -20.51 -17.61 -20.10
N ILE A 40 -19.41 -16.91 -19.97
CA ILE A 40 -19.21 -15.82 -19.02
C ILE A 40 -18.81 -14.59 -19.84
N ASP A 41 -19.58 -13.53 -19.72
CA ASP A 41 -19.20 -12.23 -20.30
C ASP A 41 -18.40 -11.44 -19.26
N MET A 42 -17.08 -11.41 -19.45
CA MET A 42 -16.16 -10.71 -18.55
C MET A 42 -16.38 -9.17 -18.54
N ARG A 43 -17.23 -8.63 -19.43
CA ARG A 43 -17.66 -7.24 -19.39
C ARG A 43 -18.62 -6.93 -18.27
N ASP A 44 -19.28 -7.96 -17.73
CA ASP A 44 -20.18 -7.87 -16.57
C ASP A 44 -19.42 -7.93 -15.23
N ASP A 45 -18.10 -8.20 -15.25
CA ASP A 45 -17.26 -8.23 -14.08
C ASP A 45 -17.17 -6.85 -13.42
N LYS A 46 -17.32 -6.85 -12.10
CA LYS A 46 -17.21 -5.64 -11.28
C LYS A 46 -15.99 -5.73 -10.38
N ILE A 47 -15.08 -4.79 -10.57
CA ILE A 47 -13.96 -4.60 -9.67
C ILE A 47 -14.30 -3.40 -8.80
N LEU A 48 -14.54 -3.66 -7.51
CA LEU A 48 -14.89 -2.63 -6.53
C LEU A 48 -13.67 -2.34 -5.67
N LEU A 49 -13.27 -1.09 -5.57
CA LEU A 49 -12.17 -0.63 -4.74
C LEU A 49 -12.72 0.25 -3.62
N LEU A 50 -12.74 -0.28 -2.39
CA LEU A 50 -13.23 0.39 -1.19
C LEU A 50 -12.08 1.11 -0.49
N GLU A 51 -12.26 2.40 -0.15
CA GLU A 51 -11.23 3.21 0.50
C GLU A 51 -11.82 4.05 1.64
N GLY A 52 -11.13 4.02 2.79
CA GLY A 52 -11.52 4.78 3.97
C GLY A 52 -11.27 6.28 3.86
N SER A 53 -10.27 6.67 3.08
CA SER A 53 -9.95 8.08 2.84
C SER A 53 -10.89 8.71 1.80
N ASP A 54 -10.78 10.02 1.61
CA ASP A 54 -11.54 10.79 0.63
C ASP A 54 -11.12 10.55 -0.83
N ARG A 55 -10.00 9.80 -1.06
CA ARG A 55 -9.45 9.56 -2.40
C ARG A 55 -8.54 8.33 -2.44
N VAL A 56 -8.31 7.81 -3.64
CA VAL A 56 -7.30 6.77 -3.90
C VAL A 56 -5.89 7.34 -3.75
N LEU A 57 -4.91 6.48 -3.46
CA LEU A 57 -3.50 6.87 -3.28
C LEU A 57 -3.36 8.09 -2.32
N PRO A 58 -3.85 8.04 -1.08
CA PRO A 58 -3.85 9.18 -0.16
C PRO A 58 -2.49 9.89 -0.02
N PRO A 59 -1.33 9.20 -0.07
CA PRO A 59 -0.01 9.84 -0.03
C PRO A 59 0.33 10.67 -1.28
N CYS A 60 -0.40 10.49 -2.37
CA CYS A 60 -0.19 11.22 -3.61
C CYS A 60 -0.92 12.58 -3.59
N SER A 61 -0.57 13.46 -4.54
CA SER A 61 -1.30 14.72 -4.69
C SER A 61 -2.72 14.48 -5.20
N PRO A 62 -3.70 15.36 -4.87
CA PRO A 62 -5.08 15.22 -5.34
C PRO A 62 -5.19 15.03 -6.86
N VAL A 63 -4.37 15.73 -7.63
CA VAL A 63 -4.35 15.61 -9.11
C VAL A 63 -3.92 14.22 -9.56
N LEU A 64 -2.95 13.60 -8.91
CA LEU A 64 -2.52 12.24 -9.22
C LEU A 64 -3.57 11.21 -8.79
N SER A 65 -4.19 11.40 -7.62
CA SER A 65 -5.29 10.57 -7.14
C SER A 65 -6.49 10.59 -8.11
N GLU A 66 -6.90 11.75 -8.57
CA GLU A 66 -7.99 11.89 -9.54
C GLU A 66 -7.67 11.19 -10.88
N ARG A 67 -6.44 11.34 -11.37
CA ARG A 67 -6.01 10.64 -12.60
C ARG A 67 -5.97 9.13 -12.42
N ALA A 68 -5.54 8.66 -11.25
CA ALA A 68 -5.55 7.24 -10.90
C ALA A 68 -6.99 6.69 -10.90
N ALA A 69 -7.92 7.38 -10.24
CA ALA A 69 -9.33 7.00 -10.23
C ALA A 69 -9.94 6.94 -11.64
N LYS A 70 -9.68 7.95 -12.48
CA LYS A 70 -10.12 7.96 -13.90
C LYS A 70 -9.50 6.82 -14.72
N SER A 71 -8.28 6.40 -14.39
CA SER A 71 -7.64 5.26 -15.08
C SER A 71 -8.28 3.95 -14.68
N LEU A 72 -8.62 3.79 -13.40
CA LEU A 72 -9.35 2.62 -12.90
C LEU A 72 -10.75 2.52 -13.51
N ASP A 73 -11.49 3.64 -13.59
CA ASP A 73 -12.81 3.72 -14.20
C ASP A 73 -12.79 3.23 -15.66
N LYS A 74 -11.79 3.64 -16.43
CA LYS A 74 -11.60 3.17 -17.83
C LYS A 74 -11.31 1.67 -17.93
N LEU A 75 -10.80 1.07 -16.88
CA LEU A 75 -10.52 -0.37 -16.76
C LEU A 75 -11.69 -1.12 -16.11
N GLY A 76 -12.88 -0.52 -16.02
CA GLY A 76 -14.06 -1.13 -15.45
C GLY A 76 -14.08 -1.19 -13.91
N GLY A 77 -13.13 -0.54 -13.24
CA GLY A 77 -13.06 -0.46 -11.79
C GLY A 77 -13.99 0.62 -11.21
N THR A 78 -14.73 0.29 -10.19
CA THR A 78 -15.56 1.25 -9.43
C THR A 78 -14.88 1.59 -8.11
N VAL A 79 -14.56 2.86 -7.90
CA VAL A 79 -13.93 3.35 -6.66
C VAL A 79 -14.99 3.92 -5.73
N ILE A 80 -15.02 3.44 -4.48
CA ILE A 80 -15.91 3.92 -3.42
C ILE A 80 -15.04 4.43 -2.28
N THR A 81 -15.01 5.75 -2.08
CA THR A 81 -14.19 6.43 -1.07
C THR A 81 -15.02 6.86 0.14
N GLY A 82 -14.33 7.24 1.23
CA GLY A 82 -15.00 7.68 2.46
C GLY A 82 -15.72 6.55 3.20
N THR A 83 -15.35 5.30 2.93
CA THR A 83 -16.04 4.12 3.46
C THR A 83 -15.19 3.35 4.45
N LYS A 84 -15.80 2.93 5.54
CA LYS A 84 -15.17 2.06 6.53
C LYS A 84 -15.71 0.65 6.39
N PHE A 85 -14.84 -0.28 6.04
CA PHE A 85 -15.13 -1.70 6.10
C PHE A 85 -15.46 -2.10 7.54
N THR A 86 -16.50 -2.91 7.72
CA THR A 86 -16.94 -3.36 9.05
C THR A 86 -16.96 -4.87 9.20
N ASP A 87 -17.36 -5.60 8.16
CA ASP A 87 -17.48 -7.05 8.24
C ASP A 87 -17.49 -7.73 6.86
N ILE A 88 -17.20 -9.05 6.86
CA ILE A 88 -17.36 -9.93 5.71
C ILE A 88 -17.89 -11.28 6.19
N GLU A 89 -19.06 -11.68 5.72
CA GLU A 89 -19.72 -12.94 6.03
C GLU A 89 -20.43 -13.46 4.77
N ASP A 90 -20.31 -14.74 4.47
CA ASP A 90 -21.01 -15.42 3.37
C ASP A 90 -20.96 -14.67 2.03
N HIS A 91 -19.75 -14.19 1.63
CA HIS A 91 -19.54 -13.39 0.42
C HIS A 91 -20.23 -12.01 0.45
N ILE A 92 -20.73 -11.56 1.59
CA ILE A 92 -21.29 -10.23 1.78
C ILE A 92 -20.27 -9.36 2.49
N ILE A 93 -19.87 -8.28 1.84
CA ILE A 93 -19.00 -7.26 2.41
C ILE A 93 -19.89 -6.15 2.95
N THR A 94 -19.73 -5.86 4.24
CA THR A 94 -20.45 -4.77 4.91
C THR A 94 -19.50 -3.60 5.14
N TYR A 95 -19.93 -2.41 4.76
CA TYR A 95 -19.19 -1.17 4.99
C TYR A 95 -20.15 -0.02 5.32
N THR A 96 -19.61 1.07 5.90
CA THR A 96 -20.37 2.27 6.22
C THR A 96 -19.70 3.51 5.61
N ASP A 97 -20.51 4.48 5.17
CA ASP A 97 -20.09 5.82 4.76
C ASP A 97 -20.16 6.84 5.92
N GLY A 98 -20.49 6.36 7.13
CA GLY A 98 -20.66 7.15 8.34
C GLY A 98 -22.14 7.45 8.65
N GLU A 99 -23.00 7.47 7.65
CA GLU A 99 -24.45 7.68 7.80
C GLU A 99 -25.23 6.39 7.62
N HIS A 100 -24.86 5.59 6.63
CA HIS A 100 -25.57 4.36 6.25
C HIS A 100 -24.64 3.17 6.23
N THR A 101 -25.21 1.99 6.47
CA THR A 101 -24.55 0.71 6.28
C THR A 101 -24.95 0.14 4.92
N HIS A 102 -23.96 -0.25 4.16
CA HIS A 102 -24.10 -0.81 2.82
C HIS A 102 -23.61 -2.25 2.80
N GLN A 103 -24.20 -3.05 1.92
CA GLN A 103 -23.79 -4.43 1.70
C GLN A 103 -23.56 -4.68 0.21
N ILE A 104 -22.47 -5.35 -0.10
CA ILE A 104 -22.11 -5.76 -1.46
C ILE A 104 -21.83 -7.25 -1.44
N GLN A 105 -22.48 -7.99 -2.33
CA GLN A 105 -22.15 -9.38 -2.57
C GLN A 105 -20.96 -9.46 -3.53
N ALA A 106 -19.89 -10.17 -3.13
CA ALA A 106 -18.68 -10.34 -3.92
C ALA A 106 -18.19 -11.79 -3.83
N ALA A 107 -17.85 -12.37 -4.99
CA ALA A 107 -17.27 -13.72 -5.05
C ALA A 107 -15.90 -13.78 -4.35
N THR A 108 -15.14 -12.72 -4.47
CA THR A 108 -13.81 -12.62 -3.87
C THR A 108 -13.60 -11.26 -3.21
N ALA A 109 -13.10 -11.28 -1.98
CA ALA A 109 -12.65 -10.09 -1.27
C ALA A 109 -11.13 -10.15 -1.06
N ILE A 110 -10.43 -9.09 -1.45
CA ILE A 110 -8.98 -8.97 -1.29
C ILE A 110 -8.70 -7.84 -0.30
N TRP A 111 -7.98 -8.16 0.76
CA TRP A 111 -7.57 -7.17 1.75
C TRP A 111 -6.23 -6.55 1.36
N ALA A 112 -6.25 -5.30 0.97
CA ALA A 112 -5.07 -4.50 0.63
C ALA A 112 -4.92 -3.26 1.53
N ALA A 113 -5.74 -3.18 2.60
CA ALA A 113 -5.75 -2.05 3.52
C ALA A 113 -4.91 -2.34 4.77
N GLY A 114 -4.21 -1.32 5.22
CA GLY A 114 -3.47 -1.32 6.48
C GLY A 114 -2.30 -2.31 6.50
N MET A 115 -1.26 -1.91 7.19
CA MET A 115 -0.10 -2.74 7.45
C MET A 115 0.06 -2.87 8.95
N LYS A 116 0.24 -4.09 9.45
CA LYS A 116 0.56 -4.35 10.85
C LYS A 116 1.94 -4.97 10.93
N ALA A 117 2.77 -4.45 11.82
CA ALA A 117 4.10 -4.99 12.04
C ALA A 117 4.06 -6.44 12.54
N SER A 118 5.12 -7.18 12.30
CA SER A 118 5.26 -8.55 12.79
C SER A 118 5.16 -8.62 14.32
N ALA A 119 4.60 -9.72 14.84
CA ALA A 119 4.56 -10.00 16.28
C ALA A 119 5.95 -9.98 16.94
N LEU A 120 7.02 -10.15 16.18
CA LEU A 120 8.40 -10.02 16.67
C LEU A 120 8.67 -8.66 17.32
N ALA A 121 8.01 -7.58 16.88
CA ALA A 121 8.13 -6.27 17.51
C ALA A 121 7.65 -6.27 18.97
N HIS A 122 6.56 -6.98 19.27
CA HIS A 122 6.06 -7.11 20.64
C HIS A 122 7.03 -7.89 21.53
N VAL A 123 7.58 -9.01 21.02
CA VAL A 123 8.61 -9.78 21.74
C VAL A 123 9.85 -8.91 22.03
N LEU A 124 10.23 -8.08 21.04
CA LEU A 124 11.37 -7.18 21.23
C LEU A 124 11.06 -6.09 22.26
N ALA A 125 9.86 -5.53 22.23
CA ALA A 125 9.40 -4.53 23.20
C ALA A 125 9.36 -5.08 24.62
N GLU A 126 8.84 -6.29 24.81
CA GLU A 126 8.82 -6.98 26.10
C GLU A 126 10.22 -7.22 26.69
N ARG A 127 11.19 -7.56 25.83
CA ARG A 127 12.56 -7.88 26.26
C ARG A 127 13.45 -6.67 26.45
N THR A 128 13.21 -5.57 25.72
CA THR A 128 14.11 -4.41 25.70
C THR A 128 13.48 -3.14 26.24
N GLY A 129 12.16 -3.12 26.43
CA GLY A 129 11.41 -1.93 26.80
C GLY A 129 11.26 -0.91 25.68
N VAL A 130 11.59 -1.27 24.43
CA VAL A 130 11.48 -0.33 23.29
C VAL A 130 10.03 0.01 23.01
N ALA A 131 9.75 1.29 22.72
CA ALA A 131 8.42 1.76 22.36
C ALA A 131 8.05 1.31 20.94
N LEU A 132 6.78 0.96 20.75
CA LEU A 132 6.17 0.72 19.45
C LEU A 132 5.33 1.91 19.02
N ASP A 133 5.09 2.04 17.71
CA ASP A 133 4.10 2.97 17.16
C ASP A 133 2.69 2.34 17.13
N VAL A 134 1.72 3.07 16.60
CA VAL A 134 0.31 2.62 16.50
C VAL A 134 0.11 1.42 15.58
N PHE A 135 1.04 1.12 14.68
CA PHE A 135 1.04 -0.03 13.79
C PHE A 135 1.87 -1.20 14.32
N GLY A 136 2.44 -1.07 15.54
CA GLY A 136 3.29 -2.06 16.15
C GLY A 136 4.73 -2.06 15.67
N ARG A 137 5.19 -1.00 14.97
CA ARG A 137 6.58 -0.90 14.51
C ARG A 137 7.49 -0.41 15.62
N VAL A 138 8.72 -0.92 15.65
CA VAL A 138 9.74 -0.58 16.64
C VAL A 138 10.30 0.82 16.40
N LYS A 139 10.23 1.71 17.39
CA LYS A 139 10.85 3.04 17.33
C LYS A 139 12.37 2.91 17.43
N VAL A 140 13.05 3.15 16.33
CA VAL A 140 14.51 2.99 16.23
C VAL A 140 15.27 4.30 16.37
N THR A 141 16.56 4.20 16.72
CA THR A 141 17.50 5.31 16.76
C THR A 141 17.85 5.82 15.36
N GLU A 142 18.64 6.88 15.28
CA GLU A 142 19.20 7.37 14.02
C GLU A 142 20.12 6.39 13.31
N HIS A 143 20.56 5.35 13.98
CA HIS A 143 21.37 4.28 13.44
C HIS A 143 20.56 3.00 13.14
N LEU A 144 19.22 3.09 13.14
CA LEU A 144 18.32 1.96 12.93
C LEU A 144 18.49 0.84 13.98
N THR A 145 18.97 1.19 15.16
CA THR A 145 19.12 0.26 16.30
C THR A 145 18.01 0.46 17.31
N VAL A 146 17.76 -0.57 18.10
CA VAL A 146 16.90 -0.46 19.28
C VAL A 146 17.56 0.49 20.29
N PRO A 147 16.86 1.48 20.84
CA PRO A 147 17.38 2.34 21.90
C PRO A 147 17.97 1.52 23.06
N GLY A 148 19.21 1.83 23.46
CA GLY A 148 19.94 1.11 24.50
C GLY A 148 20.52 -0.25 24.09
N GLN A 149 20.20 -0.75 22.89
CA GLN A 149 20.67 -2.03 22.36
C GLN A 149 21.35 -1.83 21.00
N THR A 150 22.60 -1.46 21.01
CA THR A 150 23.33 -1.10 19.77
C THR A 150 23.49 -2.27 18.80
N ASP A 151 23.46 -3.50 19.29
CA ASP A 151 23.67 -4.70 18.48
C ASP A 151 22.40 -5.22 17.80
N ILE A 152 21.24 -4.67 18.16
CA ILE A 152 19.97 -5.02 17.56
C ILE A 152 19.57 -3.95 16.54
N LEU A 153 19.63 -4.32 15.26
CA LEU A 153 19.17 -3.50 14.14
C LEU A 153 17.74 -3.88 13.78
N VAL A 154 16.90 -2.88 13.57
CA VAL A 154 15.54 -3.08 13.05
C VAL A 154 15.37 -2.19 11.84
N ILE A 155 14.94 -2.78 10.74
CA ILE A 155 14.85 -2.11 9.43
C ILE A 155 13.54 -2.44 8.73
N VAL A 156 13.24 -1.71 7.67
CA VAL A 156 12.09 -1.92 6.76
C VAL A 156 10.75 -1.79 7.49
N ASP A 157 9.82 -2.71 7.25
CA ASP A 157 8.43 -2.63 7.74
C ASP A 157 8.30 -2.80 9.26
N LEU A 158 9.32 -3.33 9.91
CA LEU A 158 9.34 -3.46 11.36
C LEU A 158 9.85 -2.19 12.06
N ALA A 159 10.53 -1.29 11.35
CA ALA A 159 11.13 -0.09 11.89
C ALA A 159 10.20 1.12 11.77
N TYR A 160 10.02 1.86 12.85
CA TYR A 160 9.45 3.19 12.83
C TYR A 160 10.56 4.23 13.02
N ARG A 161 10.64 5.14 12.06
CA ARG A 161 11.52 6.31 12.14
C ARG A 161 10.92 7.46 11.36
N GLU A 162 11.20 8.67 11.81
CA GLU A 162 10.82 9.92 11.16
C GLU A 162 12.04 10.57 10.49
N ASP A 163 11.76 11.36 9.47
CA ASP A 163 12.72 12.28 8.89
C ASP A 163 12.95 13.49 9.83
N PRO A 164 13.92 14.39 9.55
CA PRO A 164 14.15 15.59 10.35
C PRO A 164 12.94 16.55 10.41
N ALA A 165 11.96 16.43 9.53
CA ALA A 165 10.73 17.22 9.52
C ALA A 165 9.60 16.57 10.34
N GLY A 166 9.84 15.41 10.97
CA GLY A 166 8.86 14.67 11.75
C GLY A 166 7.91 13.80 10.90
N THR A 167 8.25 13.56 9.63
CA THR A 167 7.44 12.72 8.75
C THR A 167 7.89 11.27 8.86
N PRO A 168 7.00 10.31 9.19
CA PRO A 168 7.36 8.90 9.24
C PRO A 168 7.79 8.38 7.88
N PHE A 169 8.84 7.56 7.86
CA PHE A 169 9.18 6.84 6.63
C PHE A 169 8.09 5.85 6.27
N HIS A 170 7.73 5.86 4.99
CA HIS A 170 6.74 4.92 4.46
C HIS A 170 7.38 3.52 4.26
N GLY A 171 6.57 2.47 4.45
CA GLY A 171 6.95 1.08 4.12
C GLY A 171 6.97 0.87 2.60
N ILE A 172 7.96 1.43 1.92
CA ILE A 172 8.13 1.33 0.48
C ILE A 172 9.52 0.79 0.12
N CYS A 173 9.61 0.11 -1.01
CA CYS A 173 10.84 -0.52 -1.49
C CYS A 173 12.06 0.43 -1.49
N PRO A 174 12.00 1.71 -1.94
CA PRO A 174 13.14 2.62 -1.89
C PRO A 174 13.67 2.89 -0.48
N VAL A 175 12.80 2.93 0.54
CA VAL A 175 13.21 3.06 1.95
C VAL A 175 13.90 1.78 2.40
N ALA A 176 13.30 0.62 2.12
CA ALA A 176 13.82 -0.69 2.47
C ALA A 176 15.24 -0.90 1.92
N MET A 177 15.45 -0.66 0.63
CA MET A 177 16.77 -0.81 -0.02
C MET A 177 17.84 0.11 0.57
N GLN A 178 17.49 1.34 0.95
CA GLN A 178 18.44 2.27 1.55
C GLN A 178 18.74 1.89 3.00
N GLN A 179 17.78 1.40 3.76
CA GLN A 179 18.00 0.90 5.11
C GLN A 179 18.86 -0.36 5.12
N ASP A 180 18.62 -1.28 4.18
CA ASP A 180 19.44 -2.50 4.01
C ASP A 180 20.91 -2.15 3.73
N GLY A 181 21.17 -1.33 2.71
CA GLY A 181 22.52 -0.89 2.39
C GLY A 181 23.19 -0.14 3.54
N TYR A 182 22.43 0.64 4.30
CA TYR A 182 22.93 1.32 5.50
C TYR A 182 23.29 0.32 6.61
N ALA A 183 22.41 -0.63 6.90
CA ALA A 183 22.62 -1.64 7.93
C ALA A 183 23.88 -2.48 7.63
N ALA A 184 24.04 -2.92 6.39
CA ALA A 184 25.24 -3.63 5.95
C ALA A 184 26.52 -2.79 6.16
N LYS A 185 26.49 -1.52 5.76
CA LYS A 185 27.62 -0.59 5.95
C LYS A 185 27.91 -0.36 7.44
N LEU A 186 26.88 -0.19 8.27
CA LEU A 186 27.04 -0.02 9.72
C LEU A 186 27.75 -1.22 10.33
N MET A 187 27.31 -2.44 10.01
CA MET A 187 27.94 -3.67 10.50
C MET A 187 29.39 -3.78 10.06
N LEU A 188 29.69 -3.55 8.78
CA LEU A 188 31.06 -3.57 8.26
C LEU A 188 31.98 -2.52 8.92
N ASN A 189 31.46 -1.32 9.16
CA ASN A 189 32.21 -0.28 9.84
C ASN A 189 32.48 -0.63 11.29
N ARG A 190 31.54 -1.23 12.01
CA ARG A 190 31.74 -1.72 13.38
C ARG A 190 32.84 -2.76 13.46
N LEU A 191 32.86 -3.75 12.56
CA LEU A 191 33.92 -4.75 12.48
C LEU A 191 35.31 -4.13 12.23
N LYS A 192 35.35 -2.96 11.59
CA LYS A 192 36.60 -2.23 11.29
C LYS A 192 36.87 -1.09 12.28
N ASN A 193 36.11 -0.98 13.37
CA ASN A 193 36.17 0.10 14.36
C ASN A 193 36.06 1.50 13.70
N LYS A 194 35.25 1.64 12.65
CA LYS A 194 35.03 2.91 11.94
C LYS A 194 33.68 3.53 12.32
N PRO A 195 33.60 4.86 12.46
CA PRO A 195 32.34 5.54 12.71
C PRO A 195 31.41 5.44 11.49
N THR A 196 30.11 5.41 11.75
CA THR A 196 29.09 5.48 10.71
C THR A 196 28.16 6.67 11.01
N LYS A 197 27.90 7.48 9.99
CA LYS A 197 26.95 8.61 10.10
C LYS A 197 25.53 8.08 10.27
N ALA A 198 24.64 8.87 10.89
CA ALA A 198 23.23 8.58 11.01
C ALA A 198 22.58 8.26 9.65
N PHE A 199 21.57 7.37 9.65
CA PHE A 199 20.79 7.06 8.47
C PHE A 199 20.04 8.31 7.97
N ARG A 200 20.10 8.56 6.69
CA ARG A 200 19.32 9.59 6.01
C ARG A 200 18.70 8.99 4.76
N TYR A 201 17.38 9.05 4.71
CA TYR A 201 16.65 8.63 3.51
C TYR A 201 16.76 9.71 2.43
N PHE A 202 17.04 9.28 1.22
CA PHE A 202 16.98 10.11 0.03
C PHE A 202 15.73 9.73 -0.78
N ASP A 203 14.72 10.61 -0.80
CA ASP A 203 13.50 10.38 -1.56
C ASP A 203 13.76 10.46 -3.06
N LYS A 204 13.77 9.31 -3.72
CA LYS A 204 13.90 9.18 -5.18
C LYS A 204 12.55 9.32 -5.89
N GLY A 205 11.46 9.53 -5.13
CA GLY A 205 10.11 9.54 -5.64
C GLY A 205 9.38 8.23 -5.49
N SER A 206 8.13 8.22 -5.92
CA SER A 206 7.23 7.05 -5.90
C SER A 206 6.50 6.90 -7.23
N VAL A 207 6.22 5.66 -7.58
CA VAL A 207 5.48 5.28 -8.78
C VAL A 207 4.39 4.32 -8.36
N ALA A 208 3.16 4.55 -8.82
CA ALA A 208 2.07 3.57 -8.78
C ALA A 208 1.66 3.27 -10.23
N VAL A 209 1.69 1.99 -10.61
CA VAL A 209 1.34 1.54 -11.97
C VAL A 209 -0.13 1.14 -11.99
N ILE A 210 -0.88 1.62 -12.97
CA ILE A 210 -2.32 1.36 -13.10
C ILE A 210 -2.55 0.71 -14.47
N GLY A 211 -2.53 -0.62 -14.49
CA GLY A 211 -2.54 -1.37 -15.73
C GLY A 211 -1.27 -1.12 -16.58
N ARG A 212 -1.32 -1.49 -17.85
CA ARG A 212 -0.15 -1.39 -18.77
C ARG A 212 0.15 0.01 -19.23
N HIS A 213 -0.86 0.90 -19.25
CA HIS A 213 -0.80 2.16 -19.97
C HIS A 213 -0.89 3.40 -19.09
N ALA A 214 -1.02 3.27 -17.78
CA ALA A 214 -1.09 4.40 -16.87
C ALA A 214 -0.16 4.23 -15.67
N ALA A 215 0.48 5.31 -15.28
CA ALA A 215 1.27 5.39 -14.07
C ALA A 215 1.09 6.75 -13.39
N ALA A 216 1.04 6.74 -12.07
CA ALA A 216 1.14 7.93 -11.24
C ALA A 216 2.56 8.03 -10.69
N VAL A 217 3.32 9.03 -11.12
CA VAL A 217 4.74 9.18 -10.78
C VAL A 217 4.95 10.49 -10.02
N LYS A 218 5.60 10.41 -8.88
CA LYS A 218 6.08 11.57 -8.12
C LYS A 218 7.61 11.50 -8.07
N LEU A 219 8.31 12.45 -8.69
CA LEU A 219 9.77 12.59 -8.67
C LEU A 219 10.10 13.96 -8.06
N GLY A 220 10.36 14.02 -6.76
CA GLY A 220 10.58 15.28 -6.06
C GLY A 220 9.42 16.25 -6.26
N ARG A 221 9.67 17.40 -6.95
CA ARG A 221 8.65 18.39 -7.30
C ARG A 221 7.90 18.07 -8.60
N LEU A 222 8.40 17.15 -9.40
CA LEU A 222 7.78 16.75 -10.66
C LEU A 222 6.70 15.72 -10.40
N LYS A 223 5.49 15.99 -10.92
CA LYS A 223 4.31 15.11 -10.82
C LYS A 223 3.88 14.76 -12.22
N LEU A 224 4.07 13.52 -12.60
CA LEU A 224 3.69 13.01 -13.92
C LEU A 224 2.62 11.94 -13.72
N ALA A 225 1.57 12.00 -14.55
CA ALA A 225 0.64 10.90 -14.70
C ALA A 225 0.21 10.89 -16.18
N GLY A 226 0.12 9.70 -16.77
CA GLY A 226 -0.25 9.56 -18.15
C GLY A 226 0.10 8.20 -18.73
N PHE A 227 -0.06 8.11 -20.03
CA PHE A 227 0.23 6.97 -20.86
C PHE A 227 1.74 6.69 -20.90
N GLN A 228 2.12 5.45 -20.63
CA GLN A 228 3.47 4.99 -20.89
C GLN A 228 3.45 4.33 -22.27
N PRO A 229 4.12 4.89 -23.30
CA PRO A 229 4.24 4.19 -24.57
C PRO A 229 5.01 2.88 -24.34
N SER A 230 4.47 1.83 -24.91
CA SER A 230 5.05 0.46 -24.94
C SER A 230 6.39 0.45 -25.68
#